data_63342ffd956f3a174c5ecebd1bd4fcd4
#
_entry.id   63342ffd956f3a174c5ecebd1bd4fcd4
#
_cell.length_a   1.000
_cell.length_b   1.000
_cell.length_c   1.000
_cell.angle_alpha   90.00
_cell.angle_beta   90.00
_cell.angle_gamma   90.00
#
_symmetry.space_group_name_H-M   'P 1'
#
loop_
_entity.id
_entity.type
_entity.pdbx_description
1 polymer ?
#
loop_
_entity_poly.entity_id
_entity_poly.type
_entity_poly.pdbx_seq_one_letter_code
_entity_poly.pdbx_strand_id
1 'polypeptide(L)'
;MVTNAKETETTKQVNLAMNLVDYGYSNKSALALVQAAEILSNYGVGTLELKDDNGKAIEAEKPLYSYEPSKLLADAKTFANKETDLLKYINKQELVLNQTRGPKDKNIVALTATVGLDAGQSKVVVFDVESLAAYRLNAISSNYSSLYMSAWTPLADKGSDSGTNPVLWFVTGICSRVFVEVENLSGSSTTAQITIVGASGDDFDD
;
A
#
# COMPACT_ATOMS: atom_id res chain seq x y z
N MET A 1 -4.15 -21.99 15.97
CA MET A 1 -4.03 -22.60 14.63
C MET A 1 -3.98 -21.45 13.65
N VAL A 2 -2.85 -21.19 13.04
CA VAL A 2 -2.76 -20.27 11.91
C VAL A 2 -3.37 -21.02 10.74
N THR A 3 -4.64 -20.75 10.44
CA THR A 3 -5.23 -21.19 9.17
C THR A 3 -4.45 -20.45 8.08
N ASN A 4 -3.75 -21.19 7.21
CA ASN A 4 -3.17 -20.67 5.99
C ASN A 4 -4.31 -20.09 5.13
N ALA A 5 -4.63 -18.83 5.33
CA ALA A 5 -5.49 -18.10 4.41
C ALA A 5 -4.79 -18.13 3.04
N LYS A 6 -5.44 -18.75 2.08
CA LYS A 6 -4.85 -18.93 0.76
C LYS A 6 -4.94 -17.58 0.05
N GLU A 7 -3.79 -16.98 -0.23
CA GLU A 7 -3.72 -15.74 -1.00
C GLU A 7 -4.48 -15.90 -2.32
N THR A 8 -5.43 -15.01 -2.58
CA THR A 8 -6.20 -15.01 -3.83
C THR A 8 -5.32 -14.53 -5.00
N GLU A 9 -5.73 -14.81 -6.22
CA GLU A 9 -5.01 -14.32 -7.40
C GLU A 9 -4.99 -12.78 -7.46
N THR A 10 -6.09 -12.15 -7.09
CA THR A 10 -6.20 -10.68 -6.93
C THR A 10 -5.15 -10.15 -5.96
N THR A 11 -5.08 -10.72 -4.76
CA THR A 11 -4.11 -10.31 -3.73
C THR A 11 -2.67 -10.45 -4.23
N LYS A 12 -2.35 -11.54 -4.92
CA LYS A 12 -1.01 -11.75 -5.50
C LYS A 12 -0.66 -10.68 -6.51
N GLN A 13 -1.60 -10.35 -7.41
CA GLN A 13 -1.37 -9.34 -8.44
C GLN A 13 -1.22 -7.94 -7.83
N VAL A 14 -2.06 -7.58 -6.87
CA VAL A 14 -1.93 -6.29 -6.17
C VAL A 14 -0.63 -6.21 -5.38
N ASN A 15 -0.25 -7.27 -4.67
CA ASN A 15 1.05 -7.34 -3.97
C ASN A 15 2.23 -7.23 -4.93
N LEU A 16 2.15 -7.87 -6.09
CA LEU A 16 3.18 -7.74 -7.13
C LEU A 16 3.27 -6.29 -7.61
N ALA A 17 2.14 -5.65 -7.89
CA ALA A 17 2.11 -4.26 -8.33
C ALA A 17 2.70 -3.32 -7.27
N MET A 18 2.39 -3.51 -5.98
CA MET A 18 2.96 -2.70 -4.91
C MET A 18 4.48 -2.89 -4.77
N ASN A 19 4.96 -4.13 -4.89
CA ASN A 19 6.40 -4.39 -4.92
C ASN A 19 7.08 -3.73 -6.14
N LEU A 20 6.41 -3.71 -7.30
CA LEU A 20 6.90 -3.03 -8.50
C LEU A 20 6.90 -1.51 -8.32
N VAL A 21 5.92 -0.93 -7.62
CA VAL A 21 5.92 0.50 -7.27
C VAL A 21 7.12 0.83 -6.39
N ASP A 22 7.31 0.08 -5.30
CA ASP A 22 8.44 0.27 -4.39
C ASP A 22 9.78 0.16 -5.13
N TYR A 23 9.98 -0.92 -5.89
CA TYR A 23 11.17 -1.10 -6.72
C TYR A 23 11.36 0.03 -7.75
N GLY A 24 10.26 0.44 -8.40
CA GLY A 24 10.27 1.47 -9.43
C GLY A 24 10.73 2.82 -8.90
N TYR A 25 10.21 3.26 -7.76
CA TYR A 25 10.65 4.53 -7.15
C TYR A 25 12.06 4.42 -6.57
N SER A 26 12.39 3.33 -5.87
CA SER A 26 13.70 3.11 -5.26
C SER A 26 14.84 3.08 -6.27
N ASN A 27 14.60 2.49 -7.45
CA ASN A 27 15.62 2.28 -8.48
C ASN A 27 15.44 3.19 -9.70
N LYS A 28 14.48 4.12 -9.67
CA LYS A 28 14.08 4.97 -10.82
C LYS A 28 13.78 4.14 -12.06
N SER A 29 13.13 2.98 -11.87
CA SER A 29 12.80 2.04 -12.95
C SER A 29 11.48 2.41 -13.61
N ALA A 30 11.51 3.07 -14.74
CA ALA A 30 10.33 3.40 -15.52
C ALA A 30 9.50 2.16 -15.88
N LEU A 31 10.16 1.06 -16.28
CA LEU A 31 9.47 -0.16 -16.67
C LEU A 31 8.69 -0.80 -15.52
N ALA A 32 9.25 -0.81 -14.31
CA ALA A 32 8.56 -1.32 -13.13
C ALA A 32 7.29 -0.51 -12.82
N LEU A 33 7.35 0.82 -12.92
CA LEU A 33 6.18 1.67 -12.72
C LEU A 33 5.10 1.45 -13.80
N VAL A 34 5.49 1.21 -15.06
CA VAL A 34 4.54 0.88 -16.12
C VAL A 34 3.84 -0.43 -15.84
N GLN A 35 4.57 -1.48 -15.46
CA GLN A 35 3.99 -2.78 -15.13
C GLN A 35 3.05 -2.69 -13.91
N ALA A 36 3.43 -1.93 -12.89
CA ALA A 36 2.56 -1.64 -11.76
C ALA A 36 1.27 -0.94 -12.19
N ALA A 37 1.37 0.07 -13.05
CA ALA A 37 0.22 0.81 -13.58
C ALA A 37 -0.74 -0.10 -14.37
N GLU A 38 -0.20 -1.02 -15.18
CA GLU A 38 -1.00 -2.01 -15.93
C GLU A 38 -1.80 -2.90 -14.97
N ILE A 39 -1.18 -3.44 -13.93
CA ILE A 39 -1.86 -4.28 -12.95
C ILE A 39 -2.91 -3.46 -12.19
N LEU A 40 -2.51 -2.33 -11.58
CA LEU A 40 -3.40 -1.48 -10.76
C LEU A 40 -4.52 -0.83 -11.57
N SER A 41 -4.43 -0.82 -12.90
CA SER A 41 -5.52 -0.35 -13.74
C SER A 41 -6.82 -1.15 -13.57
N ASN A 42 -6.71 -2.37 -13.08
CA ASN A 42 -7.85 -3.28 -12.85
C ASN A 42 -8.38 -3.23 -11.41
N TYR A 43 -7.68 -2.56 -10.49
CA TYR A 43 -8.00 -2.56 -9.05
C TYR A 43 -8.09 -1.14 -8.49
N GLY A 44 -8.89 -0.96 -7.45
CA GLY A 44 -8.94 0.26 -6.66
C GLY A 44 -7.92 0.25 -5.52
N VAL A 45 -7.23 1.37 -5.31
CA VAL A 45 -6.42 1.60 -4.12
C VAL A 45 -6.93 2.89 -3.48
N GLY A 46 -7.46 2.77 -2.27
CA GLY A 46 -7.98 3.89 -1.50
C GLY A 46 -6.90 4.52 -0.61
N THR A 47 -7.17 5.75 -0.18
CA THR A 47 -6.40 6.42 0.87
C THR A 47 -7.26 6.45 2.13
N LEU A 48 -6.70 5.98 3.23
CA LEU A 48 -7.39 5.96 4.51
C LEU A 48 -7.39 7.36 5.13
N GLU A 49 -8.55 7.79 5.64
CA GLU A 49 -8.62 8.88 6.60
C GLU A 49 -8.03 8.42 7.94
N LEU A 50 -6.91 9.02 8.32
CA LEU A 50 -6.24 8.68 9.57
C LEU A 50 -7.04 9.17 10.76
N LYS A 51 -7.26 8.27 11.73
CA LYS A 51 -7.86 8.59 13.03
C LYS A 51 -6.94 8.09 14.13
N ASP A 52 -6.86 8.83 15.23
CA ASP A 52 -6.21 8.37 16.45
C ASP A 52 -7.09 7.30 17.15
N ASP A 53 -6.55 6.73 18.22
CA ASP A 53 -7.23 5.73 19.06
C ASP A 53 -8.52 6.25 19.70
N ASN A 54 -8.75 7.58 19.73
CA ASN A 54 -9.99 8.23 20.17
C ASN A 54 -10.96 8.52 19.01
N GLY A 55 -10.61 8.15 17.77
CA GLY A 55 -11.43 8.38 16.58
C GLY A 55 -11.32 9.80 15.99
N LYS A 56 -10.40 10.63 16.49
CA LYS A 56 -10.16 11.99 15.98
C LYS A 56 -9.29 11.91 14.72
N ALA A 57 -9.68 12.66 13.67
CA ALA A 57 -8.90 12.75 12.45
C ALA A 57 -7.47 13.27 12.72
N ILE A 58 -6.48 12.55 12.20
CA ILE A 58 -5.07 12.93 12.18
C ILE A 58 -4.76 13.48 10.80
N GLU A 59 -3.99 14.57 10.72
CA GLU A 59 -3.53 15.08 9.43
C GLU A 59 -2.60 14.05 8.75
N ALA A 60 -2.99 13.64 7.56
CA ALA A 60 -2.22 12.69 6.78
C ALA A 60 -1.05 13.40 6.08
N GLU A 61 0.12 12.81 6.12
CA GLU A 61 1.25 13.23 5.31
C GLU A 61 1.00 12.89 3.82
N LYS A 62 1.74 13.57 2.93
CA LYS A 62 1.67 13.22 1.51
C LYS A 62 2.16 11.79 1.29
N PRO A 63 1.45 10.98 0.48
CA PRO A 63 1.90 9.65 0.14
C PRO A 63 3.33 9.66 -0.42
N LEU A 64 4.15 8.71 0.03
CA LEU A 64 5.52 8.54 -0.48
C LEU A 64 5.49 8.10 -1.93
N TYR A 65 4.61 7.17 -2.24
CA TYR A 65 4.40 6.63 -3.57
C TYR A 65 2.94 6.73 -3.94
N SER A 66 2.68 7.01 -5.22
CA SER A 66 1.33 6.91 -5.75
C SER A 66 1.06 5.49 -6.23
N TYR A 67 -0.17 5.03 -6.02
CA TYR A 67 -0.69 3.80 -6.62
C TYR A 67 -1.71 4.10 -7.72
N GLU A 68 -1.90 5.36 -8.08
CA GLU A 68 -2.71 5.75 -9.22
C GLU A 68 -2.01 5.43 -10.55
N PRO A 69 -2.62 4.62 -11.44
CA PRO A 69 -1.99 4.24 -12.71
C PRO A 69 -1.54 5.43 -13.57
N SER A 70 -2.32 6.50 -13.62
CA SER A 70 -1.97 7.72 -14.35
C SER A 70 -0.73 8.40 -13.80
N LYS A 71 -0.60 8.47 -12.49
CA LYS A 71 0.54 9.06 -11.81
C LYS A 71 1.78 8.21 -11.99
N LEU A 72 1.66 6.88 -11.87
CA LEU A 72 2.75 5.94 -12.12
C LEU A 72 3.30 6.08 -13.55
N LEU A 73 2.44 6.23 -14.56
CA LEU A 73 2.88 6.45 -15.93
C LEU A 73 3.55 7.80 -16.12
N ALA A 74 3.09 8.86 -15.47
CA ALA A 74 3.72 10.17 -15.51
C ALA A 74 5.13 10.14 -14.88
N ASP A 75 5.28 9.46 -13.75
CA ASP A 75 6.56 9.29 -13.07
C ASP A 75 7.50 8.36 -13.89
N ALA A 76 6.95 7.30 -14.51
CA ALA A 76 7.70 6.45 -15.45
C ALA A 76 8.27 7.26 -16.63
N LYS A 77 7.50 8.19 -17.21
CA LYS A 77 8.04 9.10 -18.27
C LYS A 77 9.20 9.93 -17.75
N THR A 78 9.10 10.41 -16.52
CA THR A 78 10.18 11.19 -15.89
C THR A 78 11.44 10.33 -15.70
N PHE A 79 11.29 9.08 -15.28
CA PHE A 79 12.40 8.13 -15.08
C PHE A 79 12.99 7.61 -16.40
N ALA A 80 12.15 7.46 -17.43
CA ALA A 80 12.61 7.10 -18.77
C ALA A 80 13.55 8.15 -19.38
N ASN A 81 13.54 9.37 -18.82
CA ASN A 81 14.39 10.47 -19.25
C ASN A 81 14.26 10.73 -20.77
N LYS A 82 15.29 10.50 -21.56
CA LYS A 82 15.29 10.73 -23.01
C LYS A 82 15.28 9.43 -23.84
N GLU A 83 15.02 8.29 -23.22
CA GLU A 83 14.96 7.00 -23.91
C GLU A 83 13.73 6.93 -24.82
N THR A 84 13.92 7.24 -26.09
CA THR A 84 12.83 7.42 -27.06
C THR A 84 11.92 6.20 -27.19
N ASP A 85 12.49 4.99 -27.18
CA ASP A 85 11.69 3.77 -27.38
C ASP A 85 10.89 3.40 -26.11
N LEU A 86 11.46 3.65 -24.92
CA LEU A 86 10.76 3.50 -23.66
C LEU A 86 9.61 4.52 -23.54
N LEU A 87 9.85 5.77 -23.94
CA LEU A 87 8.80 6.81 -23.97
C LEU A 87 7.66 6.45 -24.94
N LYS A 88 7.95 5.89 -26.12
CA LYS A 88 6.94 5.39 -27.04
C LYS A 88 6.12 4.26 -26.43
N TYR A 89 6.80 3.33 -25.75
CA TYR A 89 6.11 2.24 -25.04
C TYR A 89 5.17 2.78 -23.97
N ILE A 90 5.64 3.67 -23.08
CA ILE A 90 4.84 4.28 -22.01
C ILE A 90 3.63 5.03 -22.60
N ASN A 91 3.80 5.82 -23.65
CA ASN A 91 2.71 6.54 -24.30
C ASN A 91 1.66 5.58 -24.90
N LYS A 92 2.09 4.44 -25.44
CA LYS A 92 1.18 3.40 -25.93
C LYS A 92 0.35 2.81 -24.78
N GLN A 93 0.99 2.49 -23.65
CA GLN A 93 0.29 1.97 -22.49
C GLN A 93 -0.71 2.98 -21.92
N GLU A 94 -0.33 4.25 -21.84
CA GLU A 94 -1.24 5.31 -21.42
C GLU A 94 -2.50 5.39 -22.30
N LEU A 95 -2.34 5.26 -23.62
CA LEU A 95 -3.48 5.23 -24.54
C LEU A 95 -4.39 4.02 -24.27
N VAL A 96 -3.82 2.84 -24.07
CA VAL A 96 -4.56 1.62 -23.75
C VAL A 96 -5.33 1.80 -22.43
N LEU A 97 -4.68 2.27 -21.40
CA LEU A 97 -5.30 2.47 -20.09
C LEU A 97 -6.42 3.53 -20.13
N ASN A 98 -6.25 4.59 -20.91
CA ASN A 98 -7.28 5.61 -21.08
C ASN A 98 -8.49 5.10 -21.87
N GLN A 99 -8.32 4.17 -22.79
CA GLN A 99 -9.41 3.54 -23.55
C GLN A 99 -10.19 2.52 -22.71
N THR A 100 -9.53 1.84 -21.78
CA THR A 100 -10.15 0.86 -20.89
C THR A 100 -10.83 1.48 -19.66
N ARG A 101 -10.60 2.75 -19.40
CA ARG A 101 -11.27 3.54 -18.35
C ARG A 101 -12.69 3.91 -18.73
N GLY A 102 -13.60 2.91 -18.69
CA GLY A 102 -15.01 3.22 -18.40
C GLY A 102 -15.16 3.52 -16.90
N PRO A 103 -16.25 4.21 -16.47
CA PRO A 103 -16.59 4.34 -15.07
C PRO A 103 -17.01 2.96 -14.54
N LYS A 104 -16.04 2.15 -14.19
CA LYS A 104 -16.24 0.96 -13.38
C LYS A 104 -15.91 1.36 -11.97
N ASP A 105 -16.87 1.23 -11.08
CA ASP A 105 -16.62 1.17 -9.65
C ASP A 105 -15.60 0.04 -9.45
N LYS A 106 -14.35 0.44 -9.24
CA LYS A 106 -13.28 -0.54 -9.00
C LYS A 106 -13.39 -0.91 -7.55
N ASN A 107 -13.54 -2.19 -7.27
CA ASN A 107 -13.44 -2.69 -5.91
C ASN A 107 -12.12 -2.23 -5.30
N ILE A 108 -12.18 -1.58 -4.15
CA ILE A 108 -11.00 -1.17 -3.39
C ILE A 108 -10.43 -2.44 -2.78
N VAL A 109 -9.24 -2.83 -3.22
CA VAL A 109 -8.54 -4.05 -2.75
C VAL A 109 -7.37 -3.73 -1.84
N ALA A 110 -7.03 -2.45 -1.69
CA ALA A 110 -5.98 -1.99 -0.79
C ALA A 110 -6.28 -0.59 -0.26
N LEU A 111 -5.86 -0.32 0.98
CA LEU A 111 -5.87 1.01 1.60
C LEU A 111 -4.46 1.42 1.98
N THR A 112 -4.16 2.70 1.84
CA THR A 112 -2.88 3.28 2.22
C THR A 112 -3.07 4.39 3.25
N ALA A 113 -2.11 4.50 4.17
CA ALA A 113 -2.02 5.56 5.15
C ALA A 113 -0.58 6.07 5.22
N THR A 114 -0.38 7.36 5.42
CA THR A 114 0.96 7.94 5.50
C THR A 114 1.08 8.79 6.76
N VAL A 115 2.10 8.52 7.57
CA VAL A 115 2.35 9.16 8.86
C VAL A 115 3.80 9.67 8.96
N GLY A 116 3.98 10.87 9.50
CA GLY A 116 5.29 11.36 9.90
C GLY A 116 5.68 10.78 11.25
N LEU A 117 6.93 10.37 11.42
CA LEU A 117 7.49 9.78 12.64
C LEU A 117 8.82 10.44 12.99
N ASP A 118 8.93 11.02 14.17
CA ASP A 118 10.22 11.43 14.71
C ASP A 118 11.09 10.22 15.09
N ALA A 119 12.36 10.44 15.37
CA ALA A 119 13.26 9.40 15.82
C ALA A 119 12.73 8.71 17.10
N GLY A 120 12.55 7.38 17.04
CA GLY A 120 11.99 6.59 18.14
C GLY A 120 10.51 6.83 18.42
N GLN A 121 9.79 7.56 17.56
CA GLN A 121 8.35 7.78 17.70
C GLN A 121 7.56 6.62 17.12
N SER A 122 6.48 6.22 17.80
CA SER A 122 5.44 5.34 17.26
C SER A 122 4.13 6.09 17.02
N LYS A 123 3.34 5.60 16.06
CA LYS A 123 1.95 6.02 15.82
C LYS A 123 1.08 4.80 15.53
N VAL A 124 -0.15 4.86 16.02
CA VAL A 124 -1.17 3.86 15.74
C VAL A 124 -2.11 4.36 14.65
N VAL A 125 -2.33 3.53 13.66
CA VAL A 125 -3.30 3.74 12.56
C VAL A 125 -4.38 2.68 12.68
N VAL A 126 -5.62 3.07 12.49
CA VAL A 126 -6.77 2.15 12.57
C VAL A 126 -7.34 1.94 11.19
N PHE A 127 -7.42 0.68 10.77
CA PHE A 127 -8.08 0.29 9.52
C PHE A 127 -9.42 -0.38 9.87
N ASP A 128 -10.51 0.13 9.31
CA ASP A 128 -11.77 -0.58 9.25
C ASP A 128 -11.67 -1.59 8.10
N VAL A 129 -11.97 -2.84 8.38
CA VAL A 129 -11.73 -3.99 7.51
C VAL A 129 -12.88 -4.98 7.63
N GLU A 130 -13.02 -5.89 6.67
CA GLU A 130 -13.99 -6.96 6.81
C GLU A 130 -13.59 -7.99 7.88
N SER A 131 -14.59 -8.56 8.53
CA SER A 131 -14.40 -9.70 9.43
C SER A 131 -14.20 -10.99 8.64
N LEU A 132 -13.47 -11.94 9.24
CA LEU A 132 -13.17 -13.26 8.66
C LEU A 132 -12.35 -13.21 7.36
N ALA A 133 -11.75 -12.07 7.04
CA ALA A 133 -10.91 -11.88 5.86
C ALA A 133 -9.41 -11.95 6.18
N ALA A 134 -8.63 -12.28 5.17
CA ALA A 134 -7.18 -12.34 5.27
C ALA A 134 -6.56 -11.06 4.69
N TYR A 135 -5.55 -10.54 5.35
CA TYR A 135 -4.89 -9.30 4.98
C TYR A 135 -3.37 -9.43 5.00
N ARG A 136 -2.73 -8.66 4.12
CA ARG A 136 -1.32 -8.36 4.17
C ARG A 136 -1.12 -6.89 4.51
N LEU A 137 -0.31 -6.63 5.54
CA LEU A 137 0.20 -5.31 5.88
C LEU A 137 1.65 -5.18 5.46
N ASN A 138 2.04 -4.02 4.98
CA ASN A 138 3.43 -3.63 4.89
C ASN A 138 3.61 -2.14 5.23
N ALA A 139 4.81 -1.77 5.64
CA ALA A 139 5.18 -0.38 5.84
C ALA A 139 6.53 -0.09 5.18
N ILE A 140 6.64 1.09 4.56
CA ILE A 140 7.88 1.60 3.94
C ILE A 140 8.17 2.99 4.47
N SER A 141 9.45 3.35 4.58
CA SER A 141 9.88 4.68 5.00
C SER A 141 10.46 5.49 3.85
N SER A 142 10.34 6.83 3.94
CA SER A 142 10.83 7.77 2.91
C SER A 142 12.34 7.73 2.71
N ASN A 143 13.09 7.32 3.71
CA ASN A 143 14.56 7.31 3.74
C ASN A 143 15.13 5.91 3.98
N TYR A 144 14.34 4.85 3.74
CA TYR A 144 14.71 3.44 3.99
C TYR A 144 15.13 3.18 5.45
N SER A 145 14.63 4.00 6.38
CA SER A 145 14.82 3.75 7.82
C SER A 145 14.19 2.42 8.22
N SER A 146 14.80 1.78 9.19
CA SER A 146 14.21 0.61 9.82
C SER A 146 12.99 1.00 10.62
N LEU A 147 11.88 0.31 10.37
CA LEU A 147 10.61 0.44 11.06
C LEU A 147 10.34 -0.82 11.88
N TYR A 148 9.66 -0.66 13.00
CA TYR A 148 8.95 -1.74 13.67
C TYR A 148 7.46 -1.57 13.35
N MET A 149 6.78 -2.66 13.03
CA MET A 149 5.35 -2.68 12.78
C MET A 149 4.71 -3.79 13.61
N SER A 150 3.65 -3.47 14.35
CA SER A 150 2.81 -4.44 15.02
C SER A 150 1.34 -4.24 14.65
N ALA A 151 0.57 -5.32 14.69
CA ALA A 151 -0.85 -5.27 14.39
C ALA A 151 -1.64 -6.09 15.42
N TRP A 152 -2.81 -5.58 15.82
CA TRP A 152 -3.73 -6.28 16.71
C TRP A 152 -5.18 -5.95 16.37
N THR A 153 -6.10 -6.73 16.93
CA THR A 153 -7.54 -6.46 16.94
C THR A 153 -8.00 -6.38 18.39
N PRO A 154 -9.23 -5.91 18.68
CA PRO A 154 -9.74 -5.88 20.05
C PRO A 154 -9.71 -7.23 20.77
N LEU A 155 -9.61 -8.35 20.04
CA LEU A 155 -9.68 -9.70 20.59
C LEU A 155 -8.35 -10.46 20.57
N ALA A 156 -7.36 -10.05 19.79
CA ALA A 156 -6.10 -10.79 19.67
C ALA A 156 -4.99 -9.98 18.99
N ASP A 157 -3.76 -10.24 19.40
CA ASP A 157 -2.56 -9.81 18.68
C ASP A 157 -2.45 -10.57 17.35
N LYS A 158 -1.99 -9.88 16.32
CA LYS A 158 -1.79 -10.43 14.96
C LYS A 158 -0.34 -10.68 14.64
N GLY A 159 0.58 -10.02 15.30
CA GLY A 159 2.01 -10.19 15.15
C GLY A 159 2.76 -8.88 15.01
N SER A 160 4.07 -9.01 14.82
CA SER A 160 4.97 -7.90 14.58
C SER A 160 6.08 -8.30 13.62
N ASP A 161 6.64 -7.32 12.94
CA ASP A 161 7.82 -7.45 12.08
C ASP A 161 8.66 -6.17 12.12
N SER A 162 9.91 -6.23 11.73
CA SER A 162 10.80 -5.07 11.71
C SER A 162 11.79 -5.14 10.55
N GLY A 163 12.15 -3.98 10.03
CA GLY A 163 13.08 -3.86 8.90
C GLY A 163 12.81 -2.61 8.07
N THR A 164 13.41 -2.53 6.92
CA THR A 164 13.15 -1.41 5.98
C THR A 164 11.82 -1.53 5.25
N ASN A 165 11.22 -2.71 5.26
CA ASN A 165 9.90 -3.00 4.70
C ASN A 165 9.25 -4.16 5.49
N PRO A 166 8.82 -3.93 6.74
CA PRO A 166 8.15 -4.95 7.54
C PRO A 166 6.84 -5.40 6.89
N VAL A 167 6.55 -6.70 6.99
CA VAL A 167 5.37 -7.34 6.37
C VAL A 167 4.70 -8.27 7.36
N LEU A 168 3.38 -8.15 7.50
CA LEU A 168 2.55 -9.03 8.33
C LEU A 168 1.43 -9.66 7.49
N TRP A 169 1.13 -10.93 7.78
CA TRP A 169 -0.03 -11.64 7.26
C TRP A 169 -0.92 -12.07 8.41
N PHE A 170 -2.22 -11.82 8.29
CA PHE A 170 -3.16 -12.18 9.36
C PHE A 170 -4.57 -12.39 8.83
N VAL A 171 -5.42 -12.95 9.70
CA VAL A 171 -6.86 -13.08 9.50
C VAL A 171 -7.56 -12.31 10.61
N THR A 172 -8.56 -11.49 10.25
CA THR A 172 -9.28 -10.62 11.23
C THR A 172 -10.14 -11.37 12.23
N GLY A 173 -10.56 -12.59 11.93
CA GLY A 173 -11.58 -13.28 12.74
C GLY A 173 -12.91 -12.52 12.67
N ILE A 174 -13.61 -12.41 13.79
CA ILE A 174 -14.89 -11.68 13.88
C ILE A 174 -14.74 -10.15 14.04
N CYS A 175 -13.50 -9.64 14.02
CA CYS A 175 -13.25 -8.21 14.18
C CYS A 175 -13.26 -7.51 12.82
N SER A 176 -13.90 -6.34 12.78
CA SER A 176 -13.92 -5.45 11.61
C SER A 176 -12.94 -4.27 11.73
N ARG A 177 -12.02 -4.35 12.69
CA ARG A 177 -11.05 -3.27 12.95
C ARG A 177 -9.69 -3.84 13.29
N VAL A 178 -8.65 -3.29 12.65
CA VAL A 178 -7.24 -3.61 12.88
C VAL A 178 -6.50 -2.35 13.30
N PHE A 179 -5.80 -2.42 14.42
CA PHE A 179 -4.88 -1.40 14.89
C PHE A 179 -3.48 -1.77 14.40
N VAL A 180 -2.79 -0.80 13.81
CA VAL A 180 -1.43 -0.97 13.30
C VAL A 180 -0.55 0.09 13.93
N GLU A 181 0.39 -0.31 14.78
CA GLU A 181 1.44 0.55 15.29
C GLU A 181 2.65 0.48 14.36
N VAL A 182 3.18 1.65 14.03
CA VAL A 182 4.46 1.77 13.31
C VAL A 182 5.37 2.67 14.11
N GLU A 183 6.57 2.18 14.41
CA GLU A 183 7.63 2.88 15.13
C GLU A 183 8.83 3.10 14.23
N ASN A 184 9.41 4.29 14.30
CA ASN A 184 10.66 4.62 13.63
C ASN A 184 11.85 4.21 14.50
N LEU A 185 12.53 3.14 14.13
CA LEU A 185 13.72 2.62 14.85
C LEU A 185 15.01 3.40 14.55
N SER A 186 14.96 4.40 13.68
CA SER A 186 16.13 5.18 13.28
C SER A 186 16.35 6.39 14.18
N GLY A 187 17.54 6.97 14.10
CA GLY A 187 17.90 8.19 14.83
C GLY A 187 17.48 9.49 14.14
N SER A 188 16.70 9.45 13.06
CA SER A 188 16.22 10.61 12.32
C SER A 188 14.73 10.51 12.01
N SER A 189 14.06 11.66 11.86
CA SER A 189 12.65 11.69 11.46
C SER A 189 12.46 11.06 10.06
N THR A 190 11.33 10.39 9.86
CA THR A 190 10.94 9.77 8.59
C THR A 190 9.44 9.91 8.38
N THR A 191 9.01 9.68 7.15
CA THR A 191 7.61 9.45 6.82
C THR A 191 7.43 7.98 6.53
N ALA A 192 6.45 7.33 7.13
CA ALA A 192 6.10 5.93 6.88
C ALA A 192 4.78 5.84 6.11
N GLN A 193 4.77 5.07 5.03
CA GLN A 193 3.56 4.71 4.31
C GLN A 193 3.20 3.26 4.62
N ILE A 194 2.01 3.07 5.16
CA ILE A 194 1.46 1.79 5.57
C ILE A 194 0.44 1.39 4.51
N THR A 195 0.45 0.13 4.10
CA THR A 195 -0.52 -0.41 3.14
C THR A 195 -1.12 -1.68 3.67
N ILE A 196 -2.45 -1.79 3.62
CA ILE A 196 -3.20 -3.02 3.86
C ILE A 196 -3.83 -3.50 2.56
N VAL A 197 -3.65 -4.78 2.25
CA VAL A 197 -4.21 -5.43 1.05
C VAL A 197 -5.11 -6.56 1.49
N GLY A 198 -6.36 -6.53 1.05
CA GLY A 198 -7.32 -7.59 1.30
C GLY A 198 -7.08 -8.84 0.45
N ALA A 199 -7.56 -9.99 0.93
CA ALA A 199 -7.40 -11.28 0.26
C ALA A 199 -8.55 -11.62 -0.68
N SER A 200 -9.71 -11.00 -0.55
CA SER A 200 -10.88 -11.13 -1.43
C SER A 200 -11.17 -9.79 -2.15
N GLY A 201 -11.81 -9.87 -3.31
CA GLY A 201 -12.06 -8.68 -4.15
C GLY A 201 -13.13 -7.73 -3.64
N ASP A 202 -13.75 -8.01 -2.47
CA ASP A 202 -14.86 -7.25 -1.90
C ASP A 202 -14.52 -6.73 -0.48
N ASP A 203 -13.22 -6.59 -0.16
CA ASP A 203 -12.74 -6.52 1.22
C ASP A 203 -12.83 -5.13 1.88
N PHE A 204 -13.19 -4.09 1.14
CA PHE A 204 -13.35 -2.74 1.67
C PHE A 204 -14.66 -2.13 1.15
N ASP A 205 -15.76 -2.38 1.87
CA ASP A 205 -17.03 -1.68 1.62
C ASP A 205 -16.93 -0.21 2.06
N ASP A 206 -17.59 0.66 1.29
CA ASP A 206 -17.73 2.11 1.51
C ASP A 206 -18.45 2.47 2.83
#